data_1a586e683ed22a090e6cf56739babbd1
#
_entry.id   1a586e683ed22a090e6cf56739babbd1
#
_cell.length_a   1.000
_cell.length_b   1.000
_cell.length_c   1.000
_cell.angle_alpha   90.00
_cell.angle_beta   90.00
_cell.angle_gamma   90.00
#
_symmetry.space_group_name_H-M   'P 1'
#
loop_
_entity.id
_entity.type
_entity.pdbx_description
1 polymer ?
#
loop_
_entity_poly.entity_id
_entity_poly.type
_entity_poly.pdbx_seq_one_letter_code
_entity_poly.pdbx_strand_id
1 'polypeptide(L)'
;VKKIHFLYTLPFLFFLSCKNEKKDSIAETKVPEISQVEKTDSLVTARIDSAQVPTALKYKGNFKDGFRWKDKTGEYVVVTSETGVYINENFTHENDGSDAEVFAQCYSLENNQQIWKVNDFIKDCMVDIDAAFKKNSLSVTDLDKNGVAEIWAMYEMACKGDVSPSDLKIIMYEGKQKFAMRGETKIRTGMESHGKPVFEGGSYTFDKAFKKGPKAFRDYAEKLWSKNMGE
;
A
#
# COMPACT_ATOMS: atom_id res chain seq x y z
N VAL A 1 -13.43 38.15 53.60
CA VAL A 1 -12.95 38.38 54.99
C VAL A 1 -11.88 37.34 55.30
N LYS A 2 -10.73 37.89 55.72
CA LYS A 2 -9.59 37.36 56.49
C LYS A 2 -8.63 36.34 55.85
N LYS A 3 -7.45 36.91 55.61
CA LYS A 3 -6.11 36.31 55.55
C LYS A 3 -5.73 35.69 56.91
N ILE A 4 -4.90 34.63 56.89
CA ILE A 4 -3.89 34.41 57.90
C ILE A 4 -2.66 33.79 57.22
N HIS A 5 -1.52 34.50 57.35
CA HIS A 5 -0.14 34.05 57.10
C HIS A 5 0.36 33.33 58.35
N PHE A 6 1.18 32.28 58.11
CA PHE A 6 2.13 31.85 59.16
C PHE A 6 3.50 31.50 58.55
N LEU A 7 4.43 32.28 58.97
CA LEU A 7 5.88 32.22 58.70
C LEU A 7 6.53 31.52 59.90
N TYR A 8 7.37 30.53 59.67
CA TYR A 8 8.36 30.17 60.68
C TYR A 8 9.72 29.80 60.02
N THR A 9 10.72 30.36 60.69
CA THR A 9 12.13 30.51 60.37
C THR A 9 12.96 29.32 60.80
N LEU A 10 14.10 29.19 60.11
CA LEU A 10 15.36 28.45 60.29
C LEU A 10 15.89 28.39 61.74
N PRO A 11 16.75 27.39 62.16
CA PRO A 11 18.18 27.66 62.01
C PRO A 11 19.07 26.41 61.69
N PHE A 12 20.05 26.67 60.95
CA PHE A 12 21.46 26.37 60.86
C PHE A 12 22.11 25.61 62.04
N LEU A 13 22.82 24.49 61.73
CA LEU A 13 23.97 24.06 62.53
C LEU A 13 24.97 23.24 61.69
N PHE A 14 26.17 23.77 61.60
CA PHE A 14 27.38 23.15 61.06
C PHE A 14 27.92 22.07 62.01
N PHE A 15 28.42 20.96 61.48
CA PHE A 15 29.60 20.29 62.05
C PHE A 15 30.47 19.68 60.94
N LEU A 16 31.65 20.20 60.83
CA LEU A 16 32.84 19.63 60.19
C LEU A 16 33.46 18.58 61.12
N SER A 17 33.82 17.40 60.59
CA SER A 17 34.98 16.66 61.06
C SER A 17 35.49 15.69 60.01
N CYS A 18 36.70 15.89 59.59
CA CYS A 18 37.54 14.96 58.85
C CYS A 18 37.95 13.78 59.67
N LYS A 19 38.03 12.57 59.12
CA LYS A 19 39.15 11.64 59.30
C LYS A 19 39.24 10.61 58.18
N ASN A 20 40.43 10.51 57.63
CA ASN A 20 40.89 9.49 56.68
C ASN A 20 40.93 8.11 57.34
N GLU A 21 40.44 7.08 56.67
CA GLU A 21 41.03 5.74 56.71
C GLU A 21 40.86 5.03 55.37
N LYS A 22 41.99 4.56 54.81
CA LYS A 22 42.09 3.67 53.66
C LYS A 22 41.48 2.32 53.99
N LYS A 23 40.58 1.81 53.10
CA LYS A 23 40.41 0.36 52.95
C LYS A 23 39.96 0.02 51.53
N ASP A 24 40.71 -0.85 50.99
CA ASP A 24 40.70 -1.67 49.78
C ASP A 24 39.44 -1.70 48.91
N SER A 25 39.74 -1.55 47.61
CA SER A 25 38.92 -1.69 46.43
C SER A 25 38.19 -3.06 46.37
N ILE A 26 36.89 -3.04 46.36
CA ILE A 26 36.09 -4.06 45.67
C ILE A 26 35.45 -3.38 44.46
N ALA A 27 35.85 -3.82 43.27
CA ALA A 27 35.31 -3.36 42.01
C ALA A 27 33.83 -3.78 41.90
N GLU A 28 32.93 -2.82 42.06
CA GLU A 28 31.56 -2.99 41.64
C GLU A 28 31.54 -3.05 40.10
N THR A 29 31.35 -4.26 39.57
CA THR A 29 31.09 -4.51 38.20
C THR A 29 29.73 -3.84 37.84
N LYS A 30 29.77 -2.70 37.18
CA LYS A 30 28.58 -2.10 36.51
C LYS A 30 28.05 -3.13 35.57
N VAL A 31 26.92 -3.72 35.92
CA VAL A 31 26.03 -4.45 34.97
C VAL A 31 25.68 -3.46 33.89
N PRO A 32 25.96 -3.73 32.60
CA PRO A 32 25.48 -2.87 31.52
C PRO A 32 23.99 -2.87 31.56
N GLU A 33 23.39 -1.70 31.69
CA GLU A 33 21.98 -1.43 31.47
C GLU A 33 21.63 -1.97 30.07
N ILE A 34 20.83 -3.05 30.05
CA ILE A 34 20.33 -3.62 28.80
C ILE A 34 19.45 -2.53 28.22
N SER A 35 19.99 -1.77 27.27
CA SER A 35 19.22 -0.91 26.41
C SER A 35 18.10 -1.80 25.81
N GLN A 36 16.87 -1.43 26.07
CA GLN A 36 15.71 -2.03 25.43
C GLN A 36 15.95 -1.93 23.92
N VAL A 37 16.25 -3.07 23.30
CA VAL A 37 16.21 -3.20 21.85
C VAL A 37 14.76 -2.95 21.48
N GLU A 38 14.46 -1.76 21.01
CA GLU A 38 13.23 -1.50 20.29
C GLU A 38 13.15 -2.54 19.18
N LYS A 39 12.22 -3.47 19.36
CA LYS A 39 11.86 -4.45 18.35
C LYS A 39 11.18 -3.64 17.25
N THR A 40 11.96 -3.14 16.29
CA THR A 40 11.41 -2.66 15.03
C THR A 40 10.76 -3.88 14.39
N ASP A 41 9.43 -3.93 14.45
CA ASP A 41 8.63 -4.87 13.66
C ASP A 41 8.84 -4.51 12.21
N SER A 42 9.90 -5.09 11.62
CA SER A 42 10.22 -4.87 10.21
C SER A 42 9.16 -5.56 9.36
N LEU A 43 8.66 -4.86 8.35
CA LEU A 43 7.78 -5.41 7.33
C LEU A 43 8.39 -6.67 6.73
N VAL A 44 7.72 -7.81 6.91
CA VAL A 44 8.11 -9.10 6.31
C VAL A 44 7.12 -9.42 5.19
N THR A 45 7.60 -9.56 3.97
CA THR A 45 6.76 -9.82 2.80
C THR A 45 7.20 -11.06 2.05
N ALA A 46 6.24 -11.79 1.48
CA ALA A 46 6.49 -12.91 0.59
C ALA A 46 5.47 -12.89 -0.55
N ARG A 47 5.95 -12.99 -1.80
CA ARG A 47 5.08 -13.23 -2.95
C ARG A 47 4.59 -14.68 -2.87
N ILE A 48 3.33 -14.91 -3.22
CA ILE A 48 2.69 -16.23 -3.18
C ILE A 48 2.11 -16.58 -4.55
N ASP A 49 1.96 -17.87 -4.79
CA ASP A 49 1.20 -18.43 -5.91
C ASP A 49 -0.24 -18.83 -5.47
N SER A 50 -1.04 -19.31 -6.42
CA SER A 50 -2.42 -19.69 -6.17
C SER A 50 -2.58 -20.85 -5.17
N ALA A 51 -1.63 -21.78 -5.11
CA ALA A 51 -1.66 -22.92 -4.20
C ALA A 51 -1.39 -22.50 -2.74
N GLN A 52 -0.74 -21.37 -2.55
CA GLN A 52 -0.39 -20.81 -1.23
C GLN A 52 -1.48 -19.89 -0.66
N VAL A 53 -2.53 -19.59 -1.44
CA VAL A 53 -3.69 -18.86 -0.93
C VAL A 53 -4.48 -19.78 0.03
N PRO A 54 -4.76 -19.35 1.27
CA PRO A 54 -5.54 -20.14 2.21
C PRO A 54 -6.90 -20.55 1.62
N THR A 55 -7.26 -21.80 1.69
CA THR A 55 -8.50 -22.37 1.10
C THR A 55 -9.78 -21.78 1.68
N ALA A 56 -9.71 -21.22 2.89
CA ALA A 56 -10.82 -20.52 3.53
C ALA A 56 -11.16 -19.20 2.85
N LEU A 57 -10.20 -18.58 2.11
CA LEU A 57 -10.42 -17.32 1.44
C LEU A 57 -11.04 -17.56 0.08
N LYS A 58 -12.06 -16.77 -0.24
CA LYS A 58 -12.77 -16.85 -1.53
C LYS A 58 -12.50 -15.60 -2.34
N TYR A 59 -12.01 -15.78 -3.55
CA TYR A 59 -11.87 -14.71 -4.55
C TYR A 59 -12.51 -15.15 -5.88
N LYS A 60 -12.95 -14.17 -6.68
CA LYS A 60 -13.56 -14.37 -8.00
C LYS A 60 -12.49 -14.28 -9.09
N GLY A 61 -12.66 -15.03 -10.17
CA GLY A 61 -11.77 -15.01 -11.34
C GLY A 61 -10.51 -15.86 -11.16
N ASN A 62 -9.60 -15.72 -12.12
CA ASN A 62 -8.35 -16.47 -12.19
C ASN A 62 -7.24 -15.70 -11.42
N PHE A 63 -6.52 -16.37 -10.55
CA PHE A 63 -5.39 -15.80 -9.81
C PHE A 63 -4.34 -15.22 -10.77
N LYS A 64 -3.86 -14.03 -10.44
CA LYS A 64 -2.78 -13.35 -11.21
C LYS A 64 -1.54 -13.16 -10.39
N ASP A 65 -1.68 -12.67 -9.17
CA ASP A 65 -0.56 -12.38 -8.27
C ASP A 65 -1.03 -12.31 -6.82
N GLY A 66 -0.12 -12.47 -5.86
CA GLY A 66 -0.45 -12.36 -4.44
C GLY A 66 0.78 -12.09 -3.57
N PHE A 67 0.52 -11.51 -2.40
CA PHE A 67 1.49 -11.33 -1.34
C PHE A 67 0.91 -11.70 0.02
N ARG A 68 1.74 -12.30 0.87
CA ARG A 68 1.55 -12.33 2.31
C ARG A 68 2.51 -11.35 2.95
N TRP A 69 2.06 -10.68 4.01
CA TRP A 69 2.93 -9.84 4.81
C TRP A 69 2.51 -9.84 6.27
N LYS A 70 3.50 -9.47 7.09
CA LYS A 70 3.30 -9.14 8.49
C LYS A 70 3.82 -7.72 8.72
N ASP A 71 3.01 -6.92 9.37
CA ASP A 71 3.35 -5.58 9.81
C ASP A 71 2.91 -5.38 11.28
N LYS A 72 3.03 -4.17 11.82
CA LYS A 72 2.65 -3.90 13.22
C LYS A 72 1.16 -4.12 13.53
N THR A 73 0.31 -4.22 12.50
CA THR A 73 -1.15 -4.34 12.64
C THR A 73 -1.65 -5.77 12.54
N GLY A 74 -0.82 -6.72 12.10
CA GLY A 74 -1.17 -8.14 11.98
C GLY A 74 -0.57 -8.85 10.77
N GLU A 75 -1.13 -9.99 10.42
CA GLU A 75 -0.75 -10.79 9.26
C GLU A 75 -1.87 -10.78 8.21
N TYR A 76 -1.47 -10.57 6.96
CA TYR A 76 -2.40 -10.33 5.86
C TYR A 76 -2.00 -11.08 4.59
N VAL A 77 -2.98 -11.18 3.70
CA VAL A 77 -2.76 -11.64 2.33
C VAL A 77 -3.56 -10.75 1.37
N VAL A 78 -2.96 -10.42 0.25
CA VAL A 78 -3.63 -9.81 -0.90
C VAL A 78 -3.56 -10.76 -2.08
N VAL A 79 -4.68 -10.84 -2.82
CA VAL A 79 -4.79 -11.58 -4.07
C VAL A 79 -5.32 -10.65 -5.13
N THR A 80 -4.68 -10.64 -6.31
CA THR A 80 -5.21 -10.06 -7.53
C THR A 80 -5.71 -11.17 -8.46
N SER A 81 -6.86 -10.93 -9.09
CA SER A 81 -7.48 -11.89 -10.01
C SER A 81 -8.27 -11.20 -11.11
N GLU A 82 -8.46 -11.89 -12.22
CA GLU A 82 -9.16 -11.44 -13.41
C GLU A 82 -10.14 -12.50 -13.89
N THR A 83 -11.30 -12.10 -14.39
CA THR A 83 -12.22 -13.07 -15.02
C THR A 83 -11.74 -13.50 -16.40
N GLY A 84 -10.99 -12.65 -17.09
CA GLY A 84 -10.89 -12.69 -18.54
C GLY A 84 -12.20 -12.17 -19.17
N VAL A 85 -12.30 -12.24 -20.48
CA VAL A 85 -13.51 -11.89 -21.23
C VAL A 85 -14.53 -13.01 -21.10
N TYR A 86 -15.80 -12.69 -20.76
CA TYR A 86 -16.88 -13.65 -20.59
C TYR A 86 -18.24 -12.98 -20.86
N ILE A 87 -19.29 -13.78 -20.94
CA ILE A 87 -20.68 -13.28 -20.96
C ILE A 87 -21.28 -13.53 -19.58
N ASN A 88 -21.73 -12.47 -18.93
CA ASN A 88 -22.36 -12.56 -17.62
C ASN A 88 -23.85 -12.88 -17.77
N GLU A 89 -24.21 -14.13 -17.62
CA GLU A 89 -25.60 -14.61 -17.75
C GLU A 89 -26.58 -13.98 -16.72
N ASN A 90 -26.07 -13.35 -15.66
CA ASN A 90 -26.90 -12.66 -14.67
C ASN A 90 -27.15 -11.18 -15.01
N PHE A 91 -26.75 -10.76 -16.21
CA PHE A 91 -26.88 -9.39 -16.70
C PHE A 91 -27.51 -9.42 -18.09
N THR A 92 -28.49 -8.55 -18.32
CA THR A 92 -29.07 -8.39 -19.66
C THR A 92 -28.14 -7.52 -20.49
N HIS A 93 -27.60 -8.11 -21.57
CA HIS A 93 -26.78 -7.38 -22.54
C HIS A 93 -27.72 -6.78 -23.58
N GLU A 94 -27.61 -5.48 -23.81
CA GLU A 94 -28.42 -4.75 -24.80
C GLU A 94 -27.78 -4.81 -26.19
N ASN A 95 -26.45 -5.02 -26.22
CA ASN A 95 -25.62 -4.95 -27.42
C ASN A 95 -24.95 -6.30 -27.77
N ASP A 96 -25.35 -7.40 -27.15
CA ASP A 96 -24.71 -8.72 -27.31
C ASP A 96 -23.19 -8.69 -27.02
N GLY A 97 -22.77 -7.77 -26.15
CA GLY A 97 -21.39 -7.57 -25.82
C GLY A 97 -20.86 -8.53 -24.75
N SER A 98 -19.57 -8.42 -24.48
CA SER A 98 -18.88 -9.21 -23.47
C SER A 98 -18.53 -8.37 -22.23
N ASP A 99 -18.19 -9.06 -21.14
CA ASP A 99 -17.83 -8.49 -19.84
C ASP A 99 -16.41 -8.88 -19.46
N ALA A 100 -15.79 -8.10 -18.59
CA ALA A 100 -14.57 -8.49 -17.89
C ALA A 100 -14.46 -7.77 -16.54
N GLU A 101 -13.85 -8.43 -15.56
CA GLU A 101 -13.67 -7.87 -14.24
C GLU A 101 -12.24 -8.11 -13.73
N VAL A 102 -11.74 -7.14 -12.96
CA VAL A 102 -10.49 -7.26 -12.20
C VAL A 102 -10.77 -7.08 -10.71
N PHE A 103 -10.05 -7.83 -9.88
CA PHE A 103 -10.20 -7.81 -8.42
C PHE A 103 -8.85 -7.72 -7.75
N ALA A 104 -8.75 -6.87 -6.70
CA ALA A 104 -7.72 -7.00 -5.68
C ALA A 104 -8.42 -7.12 -4.33
N GLN A 105 -8.10 -8.14 -3.56
CA GLN A 105 -8.79 -8.48 -2.32
C GLN A 105 -7.78 -8.74 -1.21
N CYS A 106 -7.92 -8.03 -0.10
CA CYS A 106 -7.07 -8.17 1.07
C CYS A 106 -7.84 -8.82 2.22
N TYR A 107 -7.19 -9.74 2.89
CA TYR A 107 -7.75 -10.48 4.03
C TYR A 107 -6.76 -10.48 5.20
N SER A 108 -7.29 -10.42 6.42
CA SER A 108 -6.55 -10.76 7.62
C SER A 108 -6.39 -12.28 7.73
N LEU A 109 -5.19 -12.76 8.01
CA LEU A 109 -4.94 -14.19 8.23
C LEU A 109 -5.30 -14.66 9.64
N GLU A 110 -5.54 -13.74 10.58
CA GLU A 110 -5.94 -14.08 11.94
C GLU A 110 -7.39 -14.59 12.03
N ASN A 111 -8.27 -14.01 11.22
CA ASN A 111 -9.72 -14.29 11.29
C ASN A 111 -10.38 -14.51 9.92
N ASN A 112 -9.61 -14.51 8.83
CA ASN A 112 -10.05 -14.64 7.43
C ASN A 112 -11.04 -13.55 6.99
N GLN A 113 -11.10 -12.40 7.69
CA GLN A 113 -11.96 -11.30 7.31
C GLN A 113 -11.38 -10.53 6.13
N GLN A 114 -12.25 -10.18 5.17
CA GLN A 114 -11.89 -9.28 4.10
C GLN A 114 -11.75 -7.85 4.66
N ILE A 115 -10.57 -7.27 4.49
CA ILE A 115 -10.26 -5.92 4.98
C ILE A 115 -10.72 -4.87 3.96
N TRP A 116 -10.41 -5.11 2.68
CA TRP A 116 -10.85 -4.27 1.57
C TRP A 116 -10.92 -5.08 0.27
N LYS A 117 -11.63 -4.52 -0.71
CA LYS A 117 -11.77 -5.07 -2.05
C LYS A 117 -11.73 -3.93 -3.08
N VAL A 118 -10.97 -4.14 -4.13
CA VAL A 118 -11.12 -3.45 -5.41
C VAL A 118 -11.89 -4.38 -6.33
N ASN A 119 -12.91 -3.86 -7.01
CA ASN A 119 -13.58 -4.50 -8.12
C ASN A 119 -13.85 -3.43 -9.17
N ASP A 120 -13.26 -3.61 -10.34
CA ASP A 120 -13.52 -2.79 -11.51
C ASP A 120 -13.97 -3.69 -12.66
N PHE A 121 -14.78 -3.18 -13.56
CA PHE A 121 -15.43 -4.00 -14.56
C PHE A 121 -15.75 -3.24 -15.85
N ILE A 122 -15.80 -3.99 -16.95
CA ILE A 122 -16.40 -3.62 -18.23
C ILE A 122 -17.62 -4.48 -18.41
N LYS A 123 -18.70 -3.91 -18.94
CA LYS A 123 -19.94 -4.61 -19.23
C LYS A 123 -20.41 -4.30 -20.63
N ASP A 124 -20.97 -5.32 -21.29
CA ASP A 124 -21.64 -5.22 -22.57
C ASP A 124 -20.79 -4.54 -23.65
N CYS A 125 -19.52 -4.89 -23.70
CA CYS A 125 -18.56 -4.36 -24.68
C CYS A 125 -18.67 -5.16 -25.98
N MET A 126 -18.98 -4.48 -27.08
CA MET A 126 -19.12 -5.06 -28.42
C MET A 126 -17.79 -5.21 -29.18
N VAL A 127 -16.71 -4.73 -28.63
CA VAL A 127 -15.38 -4.70 -29.25
C VAL A 127 -14.36 -5.34 -28.31
N ASP A 128 -13.06 -5.11 -28.53
CA ASP A 128 -12.02 -5.71 -27.71
C ASP A 128 -12.02 -5.17 -26.27
N ILE A 129 -11.75 -6.05 -25.33
CA ILE A 129 -11.64 -5.72 -23.91
C ILE A 129 -10.22 -5.91 -23.42
N ASP A 130 -9.65 -4.83 -22.85
CA ASP A 130 -8.50 -4.88 -21.98
C ASP A 130 -8.98 -4.70 -20.51
N ALA A 131 -8.80 -5.72 -19.69
CA ALA A 131 -9.12 -5.68 -18.26
C ALA A 131 -8.10 -6.53 -17.51
N ALA A 132 -6.95 -5.94 -17.21
CA ALA A 132 -5.79 -6.70 -16.72
C ALA A 132 -4.90 -5.90 -15.76
N PHE A 133 -4.32 -6.60 -14.77
CA PHE A 133 -3.24 -6.05 -13.95
C PHE A 133 -1.95 -5.92 -14.75
N LYS A 134 -1.24 -4.81 -14.57
CA LYS A 134 0.10 -4.63 -15.15
C LYS A 134 1.05 -5.62 -14.48
N LYS A 135 1.81 -6.33 -15.29
CA LYS A 135 2.75 -7.36 -14.82
C LYS A 135 3.73 -6.79 -13.79
N ASN A 136 3.91 -7.50 -12.67
CA ASN A 136 4.79 -7.11 -11.56
C ASN A 136 4.46 -5.73 -10.94
N SER A 137 3.22 -5.27 -11.04
CA SER A 137 2.78 -4.01 -10.42
C SER A 137 2.26 -4.19 -9.00
N LEU A 138 1.85 -5.42 -8.60
CA LEU A 138 1.50 -5.70 -7.22
C LEU A 138 2.75 -5.65 -6.35
N SER A 139 2.71 -4.85 -5.31
CA SER A 139 3.83 -4.69 -4.37
C SER A 139 3.34 -4.31 -2.96
N VAL A 140 4.18 -4.60 -1.97
CA VAL A 140 3.98 -4.30 -0.56
C VAL A 140 5.18 -3.52 -0.07
N THR A 141 4.97 -2.35 0.50
CA THR A 141 6.01 -1.42 0.96
C THR A 141 5.66 -0.85 2.33
N ASP A 142 6.59 -0.16 2.96
CA ASP A 142 6.40 0.73 4.11
C ASP A 142 7.28 1.97 3.86
N LEU A 143 6.77 2.87 3.00
CA LEU A 143 7.54 4.00 2.46
C LEU A 143 7.64 5.17 3.42
N ASP A 144 6.65 5.36 4.26
CA ASP A 144 6.65 6.40 5.29
C ASP A 144 7.20 5.91 6.64
N LYS A 145 7.54 4.61 6.72
CA LYS A 145 8.16 3.94 7.87
C LYS A 145 7.30 4.01 9.13
N ASN A 146 5.99 4.00 8.95
CA ASN A 146 5.05 4.02 10.05
C ASN A 146 4.74 2.61 10.59
N GLY A 147 5.30 1.55 9.97
CA GLY A 147 5.12 0.14 10.34
C GLY A 147 3.80 -0.47 9.87
N VAL A 148 3.02 0.24 9.04
CA VAL A 148 1.83 -0.29 8.34
C VAL A 148 2.16 -0.40 6.87
N ALA A 149 1.86 -1.56 6.27
CA ALA A 149 2.19 -1.77 4.87
C ALA A 149 1.27 -1.00 3.93
N GLU A 150 1.87 -0.43 2.87
CA GLU A 150 1.14 0.02 1.68
C GLU A 150 1.10 -1.10 0.64
N ILE A 151 -0.10 -1.38 0.14
CA ILE A 151 -0.34 -2.40 -0.89
C ILE A 151 -0.72 -1.70 -2.19
N TRP A 152 0.09 -1.89 -3.22
CA TRP A 152 -0.03 -1.26 -4.53
C TRP A 152 -0.52 -2.25 -5.58
N ALA A 153 -1.49 -1.84 -6.38
CA ALA A 153 -1.95 -2.59 -7.56
C ALA A 153 -2.18 -1.62 -8.73
N MET A 154 -1.71 -1.98 -9.92
CA MET A 154 -1.91 -1.20 -11.13
C MET A 154 -2.55 -2.06 -12.20
N TYR A 155 -3.60 -1.54 -12.85
CA TYR A 155 -4.35 -2.24 -13.89
C TYR A 155 -4.88 -1.29 -14.95
N GLU A 156 -5.17 -1.83 -16.11
CA GLU A 156 -5.81 -1.12 -17.21
C GLU A 156 -7.20 -1.69 -17.52
N MET A 157 -8.06 -0.81 -18.05
CA MET A 157 -9.43 -1.11 -18.44
C MET A 157 -9.76 -0.40 -19.75
N ALA A 158 -10.22 -1.12 -20.76
CA ALA A 158 -10.69 -0.53 -22.00
C ALA A 158 -11.72 -1.44 -22.69
N CYS A 159 -12.71 -0.80 -23.29
CA CYS A 159 -13.58 -1.40 -24.29
C CYS A 159 -13.38 -0.58 -25.58
N LYS A 160 -12.58 -1.08 -26.51
CA LYS A 160 -12.16 -0.31 -27.70
C LYS A 160 -11.84 -1.22 -28.87
N GLY A 161 -12.16 -0.77 -30.07
CA GLY A 161 -11.82 -1.44 -31.33
C GLY A 161 -10.72 -0.71 -32.12
N ASP A 162 -9.99 0.21 -31.47
CA ASP A 162 -8.95 1.01 -32.09
C ASP A 162 -7.70 1.14 -31.20
N VAL A 163 -6.72 1.88 -31.67
CA VAL A 163 -5.46 2.16 -30.95
C VAL A 163 -5.54 3.41 -30.07
N SER A 164 -6.66 3.62 -29.37
CA SER A 164 -6.77 4.70 -28.38
C SER A 164 -6.16 4.32 -27.03
N PRO A 165 -5.79 5.28 -26.18
CA PRO A 165 -5.35 5.01 -24.81
C PRO A 165 -6.41 4.27 -23.99
N SER A 166 -5.97 3.36 -23.12
CA SER A 166 -6.81 2.68 -22.14
C SER A 166 -6.83 3.44 -20.82
N ASP A 167 -7.91 3.34 -20.06
CA ASP A 167 -7.91 3.75 -18.65
C ASP A 167 -6.81 3.00 -17.90
N LEU A 168 -5.98 3.73 -17.16
CA LEU A 168 -4.92 3.19 -16.33
C LEU A 168 -5.06 3.67 -14.90
N LYS A 169 -5.00 2.74 -13.95
CA LYS A 169 -5.29 3.04 -12.54
C LYS A 169 -4.23 2.42 -11.63
N ILE A 170 -3.73 3.21 -10.69
CA ILE A 170 -3.01 2.71 -9.51
C ILE A 170 -3.94 2.87 -8.31
N ILE A 171 -4.19 1.78 -7.62
CA ILE A 171 -4.88 1.77 -6.34
C ILE A 171 -3.90 1.31 -5.27
N MET A 172 -3.77 2.10 -4.22
CA MET A 172 -2.98 1.77 -3.06
C MET A 172 -3.86 1.77 -1.82
N TYR A 173 -3.62 0.84 -0.92
CA TYR A 173 -4.20 0.82 0.42
C TYR A 173 -3.11 0.80 1.48
N GLU A 174 -3.29 1.64 2.49
CA GLU A 174 -2.60 1.56 3.76
C GLU A 174 -3.66 1.25 4.84
N GLY A 175 -3.61 0.07 5.43
CA GLY A 175 -4.71 -0.43 6.24
C GLY A 175 -6.05 -0.42 5.49
N LYS A 176 -7.00 0.43 5.92
CA LYS A 176 -8.29 0.63 5.23
C LYS A 176 -8.36 1.91 4.40
N GLN A 177 -7.33 2.75 4.47
CA GLN A 177 -7.30 4.00 3.72
C GLN A 177 -6.93 3.73 2.26
N LYS A 178 -7.81 4.13 1.35
CA LYS A 178 -7.61 4.04 -0.10
C LYS A 178 -6.98 5.31 -0.64
N PHE A 179 -6.06 5.12 -1.58
CA PHE A 179 -5.44 6.14 -2.41
C PHE A 179 -5.57 5.72 -3.87
N ALA A 180 -5.86 6.66 -4.77
CA ALA A 180 -6.04 6.35 -6.17
C ALA A 180 -5.40 7.39 -7.10
N MET A 181 -4.65 6.89 -8.07
CA MET A 181 -4.12 7.62 -9.22
C MET A 181 -4.79 7.05 -10.45
N ARG A 182 -5.36 7.93 -11.29
CA ARG A 182 -6.12 7.54 -12.49
C ARG A 182 -5.71 8.39 -13.66
N GLY A 183 -5.67 7.79 -14.82
CA GLY A 183 -5.37 8.44 -16.08
C GLY A 183 -5.41 7.42 -17.21
N GLU A 184 -4.50 7.55 -18.15
CA GLU A 184 -4.52 6.80 -19.40
C GLU A 184 -3.13 6.20 -19.69
N THR A 185 -3.13 5.07 -20.40
CA THR A 185 -1.92 4.54 -21.02
C THR A 185 -1.37 5.53 -22.05
N LYS A 186 -0.06 5.49 -22.29
CA LYS A 186 0.58 6.26 -23.35
C LYS A 186 0.78 5.36 -24.56
N ILE A 187 0.26 5.77 -25.69
CA ILE A 187 0.34 5.02 -26.95
C ILE A 187 0.96 5.88 -28.05
N ARG A 188 1.63 5.21 -28.98
CA ARG A 188 2.14 5.87 -30.19
C ARG A 188 1.04 5.84 -31.27
N THR A 189 0.56 7.01 -31.69
CA THR A 189 -0.53 7.16 -32.68
C THR A 189 -0.02 7.47 -34.08
N GLY A 190 1.26 7.83 -34.24
CA GLY A 190 1.78 8.13 -35.57
C GLY A 190 3.22 8.63 -35.56
N MET A 191 3.59 9.28 -36.69
CA MET A 191 4.88 9.93 -36.91
C MET A 191 4.65 11.30 -37.54
N GLU A 192 5.34 12.32 -37.06
CA GLU A 192 5.43 13.64 -37.76
C GLU A 192 6.20 13.48 -39.08
N SER A 193 6.09 14.46 -39.95
CA SER A 193 6.77 14.53 -41.26
C SER A 193 8.30 14.41 -41.17
N HIS A 194 8.89 14.69 -40.01
CA HIS A 194 10.33 14.62 -39.75
C HIS A 194 10.73 13.34 -38.96
N GLY A 195 9.85 12.33 -38.90
CA GLY A 195 10.15 11.05 -38.28
C GLY A 195 10.07 11.05 -36.74
N LYS A 196 9.53 12.09 -36.09
CA LYS A 196 9.31 12.14 -34.65
C LYS A 196 8.00 11.41 -34.30
N PRO A 197 8.01 10.46 -33.34
CA PRO A 197 6.79 9.77 -32.95
C PRO A 197 5.80 10.72 -32.27
N VAL A 198 4.51 10.55 -32.59
CA VAL A 198 3.39 11.22 -31.95
C VAL A 198 2.79 10.26 -30.92
N PHE A 199 2.54 10.78 -29.73
CA PHE A 199 1.96 10.01 -28.63
C PHE A 199 0.67 10.66 -28.13
N GLU A 200 -0.25 9.82 -27.67
CA GLU A 200 -1.46 10.22 -26.96
C GLU A 200 -1.54 9.56 -25.59
N GLY A 201 -2.33 10.13 -24.67
CA GLY A 201 -2.48 9.63 -23.31
C GLY A 201 -1.27 9.86 -22.41
N GLY A 202 -1.08 8.99 -21.43
CA GLY A 202 -0.01 9.04 -20.44
C GLY A 202 -0.26 10.01 -19.28
N SER A 203 -1.30 10.83 -19.34
CA SER A 203 -1.68 11.76 -18.29
C SER A 203 -2.32 11.05 -17.09
N TYR A 204 -2.25 11.67 -15.92
CA TYR A 204 -2.88 11.14 -14.70
C TYR A 204 -3.33 12.25 -13.75
N THR A 205 -4.14 11.85 -12.79
CA THR A 205 -4.56 12.66 -11.65
C THR A 205 -4.48 11.87 -10.36
N PHE A 206 -4.07 12.53 -9.29
CA PHE A 206 -4.16 12.01 -7.93
C PHE A 206 -5.51 12.37 -7.30
N ASP A 207 -6.08 11.44 -6.54
CA ASP A 207 -7.22 11.74 -5.69
C ASP A 207 -6.85 12.62 -4.48
N LYS A 208 -7.86 12.95 -3.67
CA LYS A 208 -7.67 13.79 -2.48
C LYS A 208 -6.77 13.13 -1.43
N ALA A 209 -6.80 11.80 -1.32
CA ALA A 209 -6.00 11.05 -0.36
C ALA A 209 -4.52 11.14 -0.71
N PHE A 210 -4.14 10.85 -1.98
CA PHE A 210 -2.76 11.04 -2.45
C PHE A 210 -2.27 12.48 -2.32
N LYS A 211 -3.12 13.46 -2.69
CA LYS A 211 -2.73 14.89 -2.61
C LYS A 211 -2.39 15.32 -1.18
N LYS A 212 -3.04 14.72 -0.19
CA LYS A 212 -2.84 15.02 1.24
C LYS A 212 -1.87 14.08 1.94
N GLY A 213 -1.62 12.92 1.36
CA GLY A 213 -0.77 11.87 1.93
C GLY A 213 0.72 12.18 1.85
N PRO A 214 1.56 11.29 2.38
CA PRO A 214 3.02 11.40 2.32
C PRO A 214 3.54 11.61 0.91
N LYS A 215 4.58 12.45 0.76
CA LYS A 215 5.23 12.67 -0.54
C LYS A 215 5.79 11.36 -1.12
N ALA A 216 6.32 10.47 -0.27
CA ALA A 216 6.88 9.18 -0.67
C ALA A 216 5.86 8.32 -1.46
N PHE A 217 4.57 8.39 -1.11
CA PHE A 217 3.52 7.67 -1.82
C PHE A 217 3.34 8.20 -3.26
N ARG A 218 3.35 9.51 -3.44
CA ARG A 218 3.24 10.11 -4.79
C ARG A 218 4.46 9.80 -5.64
N ASP A 219 5.67 9.93 -5.07
CA ASP A 219 6.91 9.64 -5.77
C ASP A 219 6.96 8.17 -6.25
N TYR A 220 6.49 7.24 -5.41
CA TYR A 220 6.41 5.83 -5.78
C TYR A 220 5.34 5.58 -6.85
N ALA A 221 4.15 6.17 -6.71
CA ALA A 221 3.08 6.06 -7.69
C ALA A 221 3.52 6.59 -9.07
N GLU A 222 4.19 7.75 -9.12
CA GLU A 222 4.72 8.33 -10.36
C GLU A 222 5.79 7.46 -11.02
N LYS A 223 6.66 6.86 -10.21
CA LYS A 223 7.66 5.90 -10.71
C LYS A 223 6.99 4.64 -11.27
N LEU A 224 6.00 4.10 -10.57
CA LEU A 224 5.24 2.93 -11.02
C LEU A 224 4.47 3.24 -12.30
N TRP A 225 3.86 4.42 -12.39
CA TRP A 225 3.17 4.93 -13.57
C TRP A 225 4.10 5.01 -14.77
N SER A 226 5.19 5.76 -14.64
CA SER A 226 6.16 5.97 -15.72
C SER A 226 6.76 4.67 -16.26
N LYS A 227 6.89 3.65 -15.40
CA LYS A 227 7.40 2.34 -15.81
C LYS A 227 6.39 1.52 -16.62
N ASN A 228 5.08 1.72 -16.41
CA ASN A 228 4.03 0.80 -16.88
C ASN A 228 2.96 1.47 -17.76
N MET A 229 3.00 2.79 -17.97
CA MET A 229 1.98 3.50 -18.74
C MET A 229 2.02 3.19 -20.25
N GLY A 230 3.06 2.49 -20.75
CA GLY A 230 3.27 2.24 -22.17
C GLY A 230 4.35 3.15 -22.76
N GLU A 231 4.54 3.04 -24.09
CA GLU A 231 5.48 3.87 -24.86
C GLU A 231 4.81 5.13 -25.42
#